data_a43be2d3f7360b94c2f0b145378615e0
#
_entry.id   a43be2d3f7360b94c2f0b145378615e0
#
_cell.length_a   1.000
_cell.length_b   1.000
_cell.length_c   1.000
_cell.angle_alpha   90.00
_cell.angle_beta   90.00
_cell.angle_gamma   90.00
#
_symmetry.space_group_name_H-M   'P 1'
#
loop_
_entity.id
_entity.type
_entity.pdbx_description
1 polymer ?
#
loop_
_entity_poly.entity_id
_entity_poly.type
_entity_poly.pdbx_seq_one_letter_code
_entity_poly.pdbx_strand_id
1 'polypeptide(L)'
;MISFLYFILPVVGGYALTSLYLLKNPQILHRRKRTAFYCTHISHRGGSGERIENTMEAFTNAVEHGTDMLEMDCHLTRDGHVVVSHDENLLRQTGHDVTDLPLYKEKMEVTFYVGHYSSGADRKFVLLEDVFKRFPKLPVSIEIKENNSQLIEKVSDLVKRYNREEITLWASVNSCIMKECHRMNDSMPYSFTVNRGLLVLLLFYTGLLPFVPLGESILQFYLPSIYNRCGSRSHRLRMLCSKLTMRRSLFKHLAARGIQVHLFVCNEDEDIKAAFDIGATGVMSDYPSRLSSYLCRNRSQD
;
A
#
# COMPACT_ATOMS: atom_id res chain seq x y z
N MET A 1 36.74 -20.79 29.37
CA MET A 1 36.36 -19.95 28.23
C MET A 1 36.25 -20.75 26.92
N ILE A 2 37.25 -21.58 26.56
CA ILE A 2 37.26 -22.41 25.35
C ILE A 2 36.08 -23.42 25.34
N SER A 3 35.80 -24.08 26.46
CA SER A 3 34.73 -25.07 26.57
C SER A 3 33.31 -24.52 26.28
N PHE A 4 33.04 -23.26 26.66
CA PHE A 4 31.76 -22.58 26.41
C PHE A 4 31.52 -22.30 24.92
N LEU A 5 32.56 -21.94 24.18
CA LEU A 5 32.50 -21.72 22.73
C LEU A 5 32.15 -23.01 21.97
N TYR A 6 32.62 -24.18 22.39
CA TYR A 6 32.30 -25.46 21.75
C TYR A 6 30.81 -25.82 21.79
N PHE A 7 30.06 -25.35 22.81
CA PHE A 7 28.61 -25.57 22.90
C PHE A 7 27.80 -24.47 22.21
N ILE A 8 28.24 -23.20 22.30
CA ILE A 8 27.49 -22.10 21.72
C ILE A 8 27.58 -22.06 20.19
N LEU A 9 28.77 -22.28 19.62
CA LEU A 9 28.96 -22.19 18.18
C LEU A 9 28.07 -23.19 17.39
N PRO A 10 27.93 -24.48 17.76
CA PRO A 10 27.01 -25.37 17.09
C PRO A 10 25.53 -24.96 17.22
N VAL A 11 25.11 -24.44 18.38
CA VAL A 11 23.74 -24.00 18.63
C VAL A 11 23.41 -22.76 17.77
N VAL A 12 24.28 -21.74 17.80
CA VAL A 12 24.11 -20.53 17.01
C VAL A 12 24.20 -20.83 15.49
N GLY A 13 25.16 -21.68 15.11
CA GLY A 13 25.30 -22.14 13.73
C GLY A 13 24.08 -22.93 13.24
N GLY A 14 23.59 -23.85 14.05
CA GLY A 14 22.37 -24.62 13.77
C GLY A 14 21.15 -23.70 13.63
N TYR A 15 20.98 -22.75 14.54
CA TYR A 15 19.92 -21.74 14.46
C TYR A 15 20.01 -20.93 13.16
N ALA A 16 21.19 -20.40 12.86
CA ALA A 16 21.39 -19.57 11.66
C ALA A 16 21.08 -20.35 10.36
N LEU A 17 21.60 -21.57 10.26
CA LEU A 17 21.35 -22.45 9.10
C LEU A 17 19.86 -22.79 8.96
N THR A 18 19.21 -23.17 10.06
CA THR A 18 17.77 -23.48 10.08
C THR A 18 16.94 -22.26 9.69
N SER A 19 17.26 -21.09 10.27
CA SER A 19 16.58 -19.85 9.93
C SER A 19 16.73 -19.50 8.45
N LEU A 20 17.93 -19.54 7.90
CA LEU A 20 18.19 -19.28 6.49
C LEU A 20 17.49 -20.28 5.55
N TYR A 21 17.48 -21.55 5.93
CA TYR A 21 16.77 -22.59 5.18
C TYR A 21 15.27 -22.34 5.16
N LEU A 22 14.65 -22.07 6.32
CA LEU A 22 13.23 -21.80 6.44
C LEU A 22 12.83 -20.44 5.82
N LEU A 23 13.74 -19.44 5.82
CA LEU A 23 13.52 -18.17 5.13
C LEU A 23 13.33 -18.37 3.62
N LYS A 24 14.07 -19.34 3.04
CA LYS A 24 13.94 -19.70 1.62
C LYS A 24 12.76 -20.63 1.34
N ASN A 25 12.34 -21.39 2.34
CA ASN A 25 11.29 -22.42 2.23
C ASN A 25 10.15 -22.20 3.25
N PRO A 26 9.45 -21.04 3.19
CA PRO A 26 8.46 -20.69 4.22
C PRO A 26 7.26 -21.64 4.30
N GLN A 27 6.98 -22.40 3.23
CA GLN A 27 5.87 -23.35 3.16
C GLN A 27 6.04 -24.55 4.10
N ILE A 28 7.23 -24.78 4.65
CA ILE A 28 7.46 -25.83 5.66
C ILE A 28 6.68 -25.53 6.94
N LEU A 29 6.69 -24.28 7.39
CA LEU A 29 6.01 -23.86 8.63
C LEU A 29 4.71 -23.09 8.39
N HIS A 30 4.51 -22.52 7.20
CA HIS A 30 3.37 -21.65 6.92
C HIS A 30 2.66 -22.06 5.65
N ARG A 31 1.34 -22.17 5.71
CA ARG A 31 0.51 -22.30 4.51
C ARG A 31 0.56 -20.97 3.73
N ARG A 32 0.70 -21.07 2.40
CA ARG A 32 0.62 -19.90 1.52
C ARG A 32 -0.78 -19.29 1.63
N LYS A 33 -0.83 -17.99 1.93
CA LYS A 33 -2.08 -17.23 1.90
C LYS A 33 -2.63 -17.15 0.48
N ARG A 34 -3.95 -17.11 0.38
CA ARG A 34 -4.66 -16.88 -0.88
C ARG A 34 -5.55 -15.68 -0.66
N THR A 35 -5.33 -14.63 -1.43
CA THR A 35 -6.24 -13.49 -1.57
C THR A 35 -7.08 -13.70 -2.82
N ALA A 36 -8.29 -13.16 -2.86
CA ALA A 36 -9.16 -13.22 -4.03
C ALA A 36 -8.63 -12.40 -5.22
N PHE A 37 -7.60 -11.59 -4.98
CA PHE A 37 -6.97 -10.74 -5.99
C PHE A 37 -5.44 -10.77 -5.87
N TYR A 38 -4.81 -10.44 -7.00
CA TYR A 38 -3.37 -10.21 -7.09
C TYR A 38 -3.16 -8.96 -7.94
N CYS A 39 -2.45 -7.96 -7.40
CA CYS A 39 -2.32 -6.66 -8.04
C CYS A 39 -0.88 -6.35 -8.37
N THR A 40 -0.63 -6.11 -9.65
CA THR A 40 0.65 -5.64 -10.19
C THR A 40 0.62 -4.14 -10.46
N HIS A 41 -0.54 -3.65 -10.90
CA HIS A 41 -0.82 -2.26 -11.24
C HIS A 41 -1.82 -1.66 -10.24
N ILE A 42 -1.34 -0.74 -9.39
CA ILE A 42 -2.18 -0.04 -8.41
C ILE A 42 -2.18 1.45 -8.73
N SER A 43 -3.37 2.08 -8.75
CA SER A 43 -3.51 3.50 -9.02
C SER A 43 -3.73 4.28 -7.72
N HIS A 44 -2.71 5.07 -7.33
CA HIS A 44 -2.71 5.91 -6.14
C HIS A 44 -3.73 7.02 -6.27
N ARG A 45 -4.73 7.05 -5.38
CA ARG A 45 -5.87 7.98 -5.42
C ARG A 45 -6.56 8.04 -6.79
N GLY A 46 -6.58 6.91 -7.51
CA GLY A 46 -7.13 6.83 -8.85
C GLY A 46 -6.23 7.37 -9.97
N GLY A 47 -4.96 7.69 -9.69
CA GLY A 47 -4.03 8.24 -10.69
C GLY A 47 -3.92 9.76 -10.61
N SER A 48 -3.51 10.25 -9.44
CA SER A 48 -3.45 11.66 -9.07
C SER A 48 -2.52 12.52 -9.93
N GLY A 49 -1.61 11.93 -10.69
CA GLY A 49 -0.74 12.64 -11.63
C GLY A 49 -1.39 12.91 -13.00
N GLU A 50 -2.45 12.20 -13.37
CA GLU A 50 -3.13 12.33 -14.66
C GLU A 50 -4.48 13.03 -14.54
N ARG A 51 -5.22 12.78 -13.46
CA ARG A 51 -6.53 13.37 -13.17
C ARG A 51 -6.57 13.87 -11.73
N ILE A 52 -7.57 14.69 -11.42
CA ILE A 52 -7.76 15.17 -10.04
C ILE A 52 -7.98 13.96 -9.12
N GLU A 53 -7.16 13.85 -8.10
CA GLU A 53 -7.17 12.72 -7.16
C GLU A 53 -8.55 12.46 -6.54
N ASN A 54 -8.85 11.20 -6.30
CA ASN A 54 -10.08 10.80 -5.63
C ASN A 54 -11.36 11.30 -6.30
N THR A 55 -11.36 11.42 -7.64
CA THR A 55 -12.55 11.73 -8.45
C THR A 55 -12.99 10.51 -9.26
N MET A 56 -14.26 10.48 -9.67
CA MET A 56 -14.75 9.40 -10.53
C MET A 56 -14.06 9.41 -11.90
N GLU A 57 -13.66 10.59 -12.39
CA GLU A 57 -12.87 10.74 -13.61
C GLU A 57 -11.51 10.05 -13.46
N ALA A 58 -10.80 10.25 -12.32
CA ALA A 58 -9.53 9.59 -12.04
C ALA A 58 -9.68 8.07 -11.99
N PHE A 59 -10.67 7.57 -11.27
CA PHE A 59 -10.94 6.13 -11.16
C PHE A 59 -11.28 5.51 -12.51
N THR A 60 -12.09 6.20 -13.33
CA THR A 60 -12.44 5.71 -14.67
C THR A 60 -11.21 5.66 -15.57
N ASN A 61 -10.38 6.73 -15.57
CA ASN A 61 -9.13 6.76 -16.33
C ASN A 61 -8.18 5.63 -15.90
N ALA A 62 -8.05 5.36 -14.60
CA ALA A 62 -7.22 4.27 -14.09
C ALA A 62 -7.71 2.90 -14.62
N VAL A 63 -9.01 2.68 -14.61
CA VAL A 63 -9.63 1.43 -15.11
C VAL A 63 -9.43 1.27 -16.62
N GLU A 64 -9.58 2.32 -17.40
CA GLU A 64 -9.32 2.33 -18.83
C GLU A 64 -7.86 1.98 -19.17
N HIS A 65 -6.92 2.29 -18.27
CA HIS A 65 -5.51 1.92 -18.36
C HIS A 65 -5.16 0.58 -17.69
N GLY A 66 -6.17 -0.22 -17.31
CA GLY A 66 -5.99 -1.59 -16.84
C GLY A 66 -5.42 -1.71 -15.43
N THR A 67 -5.80 -0.81 -14.52
CA THR A 67 -5.44 -0.94 -13.10
C THR A 67 -6.04 -2.21 -12.49
N ASP A 68 -5.25 -2.93 -11.68
CA ASP A 68 -5.71 -4.10 -10.94
C ASP A 68 -6.38 -3.72 -9.61
N MET A 69 -6.05 -2.54 -9.05
CA MET A 69 -6.58 -2.05 -7.78
C MET A 69 -6.61 -0.52 -7.76
N LEU A 70 -7.70 0.04 -7.29
CA LEU A 70 -7.77 1.47 -6.92
C LEU A 70 -7.35 1.62 -5.45
N GLU A 71 -6.48 2.58 -5.19
CA GLU A 71 -6.20 3.03 -3.85
C GLU A 71 -6.91 4.35 -3.60
N MET A 72 -7.45 4.53 -2.40
CA MET A 72 -8.20 5.71 -1.99
C MET A 72 -8.21 5.89 -0.49
N ASP A 73 -8.37 7.14 -0.08
CA ASP A 73 -8.56 7.55 1.31
C ASP A 73 -10.03 7.86 1.57
N CYS A 74 -10.52 7.59 2.78
CA CYS A 74 -11.90 7.86 3.13
C CYS A 74 -12.02 8.72 4.39
N HIS A 75 -12.98 9.63 4.37
CA HIS A 75 -13.40 10.44 5.50
C HIS A 75 -14.93 10.38 5.70
N LEU A 76 -15.37 10.74 6.90
CA LEU A 76 -16.79 10.83 7.23
C LEU A 76 -17.24 12.28 7.18
N THR A 77 -18.28 12.57 6.41
CA THR A 77 -18.93 13.89 6.44
C THR A 77 -19.74 14.08 7.71
N ARG A 78 -20.05 15.32 8.06
CA ARG A 78 -20.83 15.67 9.25
C ARG A 78 -22.25 15.05 9.23
N ASP A 79 -22.82 14.87 8.05
CA ASP A 79 -24.13 14.22 7.82
C ASP A 79 -24.02 12.70 7.65
N GLY A 80 -22.83 12.13 7.87
CA GLY A 80 -22.61 10.71 8.01
C GLY A 80 -22.44 9.94 6.71
N HIS A 81 -22.04 10.58 5.61
CA HIS A 81 -21.64 9.92 4.36
C HIS A 81 -20.14 9.62 4.33
N VAL A 82 -19.76 8.47 3.76
CA VAL A 82 -18.37 8.14 3.51
C VAL A 82 -17.95 8.72 2.17
N VAL A 83 -17.09 9.74 2.22
CA VAL A 83 -16.51 10.40 1.03
C VAL A 83 -15.08 9.95 0.80
N VAL A 84 -14.68 9.95 -0.47
CA VAL A 84 -13.32 9.63 -0.88
C VAL A 84 -12.53 10.93 -0.98
N SER A 85 -11.57 11.12 -0.05
CA SER A 85 -10.70 12.29 0.01
C SER A 85 -9.44 11.95 0.81
N HIS A 86 -8.29 12.51 0.41
CA HIS A 86 -7.04 12.33 1.14
C HIS A 86 -6.98 13.21 2.39
N ASP A 87 -7.39 14.48 2.27
CA ASP A 87 -7.31 15.46 3.34
C ASP A 87 -8.67 15.61 4.03
N GLU A 88 -8.64 15.72 5.34
CA GLU A 88 -9.78 16.16 6.15
C GLU A 88 -10.07 17.63 5.88
N ASN A 89 -9.02 18.46 5.85
CA ASN A 89 -9.10 19.87 5.46
C ASN A 89 -8.73 20.02 3.96
N LEU A 90 -9.64 20.57 3.20
CA LEU A 90 -9.56 20.65 1.74
C LEU A 90 -8.74 21.82 1.21
N LEU A 91 -8.07 22.59 2.08
CA LEU A 91 -7.28 23.78 1.70
C LEU A 91 -6.27 23.48 0.59
N ARG A 92 -5.55 22.34 0.70
CA ARG A 92 -4.60 21.91 -0.33
C ARG A 92 -5.29 21.62 -1.66
N GLN A 93 -6.48 21.04 -1.61
CA GLN A 93 -7.21 20.58 -2.79
C GLN A 93 -7.99 21.69 -3.49
N THR A 94 -8.42 22.71 -2.76
CA THR A 94 -9.36 23.71 -3.25
C THR A 94 -8.83 25.14 -3.15
N GLY A 95 -7.71 25.36 -2.44
CA GLY A 95 -7.20 26.70 -2.10
C GLY A 95 -8.03 27.42 -1.03
N HIS A 96 -9.05 26.79 -0.49
CA HIS A 96 -9.95 27.35 0.53
C HIS A 96 -10.07 26.41 1.72
N ASP A 97 -10.15 26.96 2.92
CA ASP A 97 -10.48 26.22 4.13
C ASP A 97 -12.00 25.98 4.12
N VAL A 98 -12.42 24.84 3.58
CA VAL A 98 -13.82 24.64 3.22
C VAL A 98 -14.46 23.61 4.13
N THR A 99 -15.02 24.09 5.20
CA THR A 99 -16.07 23.36 5.90
C THR A 99 -17.46 23.59 5.27
N ASP A 100 -17.65 24.62 4.44
CA ASP A 100 -18.97 25.10 4.05
C ASP A 100 -19.21 25.44 2.56
N LEU A 101 -18.31 25.11 1.61
CA LEU A 101 -18.46 25.56 0.21
C LEU A 101 -18.58 24.41 -0.80
N PRO A 102 -19.26 24.61 -1.95
CA PRO A 102 -19.25 23.65 -3.05
C PRO A 102 -17.81 23.52 -3.58
N LEU A 103 -17.35 22.30 -3.67
CA LEU A 103 -15.96 21.95 -3.89
C LEU A 103 -15.50 22.27 -5.31
N TYR A 104 -14.58 23.17 -5.38
CA TYR A 104 -13.94 23.58 -6.61
C TYR A 104 -12.47 23.13 -6.59
N LYS A 105 -12.10 22.17 -7.46
CA LYS A 105 -10.71 21.72 -7.63
C LYS A 105 -10.23 22.17 -9.01
N GLU A 106 -9.38 23.19 -9.09
CA GLU A 106 -8.83 23.62 -10.38
C GLU A 106 -7.55 22.90 -10.76
N LYS A 107 -6.60 22.87 -9.84
CA LYS A 107 -5.32 22.15 -9.95
C LYS A 107 -4.94 21.64 -8.59
N MET A 108 -4.38 20.44 -8.57
CA MET A 108 -3.91 19.83 -7.33
C MET A 108 -2.44 19.48 -7.42
N GLU A 109 -1.71 19.82 -6.36
CA GLU A 109 -0.34 19.38 -6.22
C GLU A 109 -0.30 17.89 -5.85
N VAL A 110 0.50 17.11 -6.57
CA VAL A 110 0.71 15.70 -6.27
C VAL A 110 1.59 15.58 -5.02
N THR A 111 1.14 14.85 -4.02
CA THR A 111 1.72 14.82 -2.66
C THR A 111 3.20 14.47 -2.61
N PHE A 112 3.70 13.65 -3.53
CA PHE A 112 5.09 13.18 -3.54
C PHE A 112 6.01 13.94 -4.51
N TYR A 113 5.47 14.84 -5.32
CA TYR A 113 6.21 15.57 -6.33
C TYR A 113 5.87 17.06 -6.24
N VAL A 114 6.68 17.79 -5.49
CA VAL A 114 6.55 19.25 -5.38
C VAL A 114 6.62 19.89 -6.77
N GLY A 115 5.65 20.74 -7.09
CA GLY A 115 5.55 21.41 -8.38
C GLY A 115 4.92 20.59 -9.51
N HIS A 116 4.42 19.41 -9.24
CA HIS A 116 3.62 18.59 -10.17
C HIS A 116 2.13 18.79 -9.88
N TYR A 117 1.36 19.01 -10.92
CA TYR A 117 -0.07 19.29 -10.83
C TYR A 117 -0.86 18.36 -11.74
N SER A 118 -2.03 17.94 -11.27
CA SER A 118 -3.03 17.27 -12.09
C SER A 118 -4.20 18.19 -12.42
N SER A 119 -4.91 17.89 -13.51
CA SER A 119 -6.09 18.64 -13.94
C SER A 119 -7.16 17.69 -14.43
N GLY A 120 -8.42 18.11 -14.35
CA GLY A 120 -9.57 17.31 -14.79
C GLY A 120 -10.83 18.17 -14.88
N ALA A 121 -11.88 17.60 -15.41
CA ALA A 121 -13.21 18.22 -15.49
C ALA A 121 -14.09 17.92 -14.27
N ASP A 122 -13.89 16.76 -13.64
CA ASP A 122 -14.66 16.35 -12.47
C ASP A 122 -14.16 17.05 -11.20
N ARG A 123 -15.05 17.77 -10.56
CA ARG A 123 -14.79 18.56 -9.34
C ARG A 123 -15.66 18.15 -8.17
N LYS A 124 -16.33 17.01 -8.29
CA LYS A 124 -17.24 16.52 -7.26
C LYS A 124 -16.51 15.60 -6.30
N PHE A 125 -16.91 15.64 -5.03
CA PHE A 125 -16.58 14.55 -4.13
C PHE A 125 -17.29 13.28 -4.55
N VAL A 126 -16.58 12.17 -4.41
CA VAL A 126 -17.12 10.86 -4.70
C VAL A 126 -17.50 10.18 -3.40
N LEU A 127 -18.68 9.61 -3.34
CA LEU A 127 -19.07 8.72 -2.26
C LEU A 127 -18.41 7.34 -2.50
N LEU A 128 -17.95 6.72 -1.43
CA LEU A 128 -17.42 5.35 -1.51
C LEU A 128 -18.44 4.38 -2.12
N GLU A 129 -19.71 4.59 -1.80
CA GLU A 129 -20.81 3.80 -2.35
C GLU A 129 -20.91 3.90 -3.88
N ASP A 130 -20.67 5.07 -4.44
CA ASP A 130 -20.72 5.28 -5.90
C ASP A 130 -19.53 4.61 -6.61
N VAL A 131 -18.36 4.57 -5.95
CA VAL A 131 -17.21 3.79 -6.44
C VAL A 131 -17.56 2.30 -6.49
N PHE A 132 -18.17 1.77 -5.44
CA PHE A 132 -18.58 0.36 -5.38
C PHE A 132 -19.62 -0.01 -6.42
N LYS A 133 -20.60 0.87 -6.66
CA LYS A 133 -21.60 0.71 -7.73
C LYS A 133 -20.96 0.72 -9.11
N ARG A 134 -20.01 1.65 -9.34
CA ARG A 134 -19.38 1.83 -10.67
C ARG A 134 -18.41 0.72 -11.00
N PHE A 135 -17.65 0.21 -10.00
CA PHE A 135 -16.60 -0.79 -10.17
C PHE A 135 -16.82 -2.00 -9.23
N PRO A 136 -17.90 -2.78 -9.44
CA PRO A 136 -18.34 -3.80 -8.47
C PRO A 136 -17.35 -4.96 -8.28
N LYS A 137 -16.49 -5.23 -9.26
CA LYS A 137 -15.53 -6.35 -9.25
C LYS A 137 -14.08 -5.93 -9.10
N LEU A 138 -13.79 -4.63 -9.13
CA LEU A 138 -12.42 -4.15 -9.05
C LEU A 138 -11.94 -4.10 -7.59
N PRO A 139 -10.79 -4.67 -7.26
CA PRO A 139 -10.18 -4.53 -5.93
C PRO A 139 -9.96 -3.07 -5.53
N VAL A 140 -10.15 -2.77 -4.25
CA VAL A 140 -9.98 -1.43 -3.68
C VAL A 140 -9.15 -1.52 -2.40
N SER A 141 -8.17 -0.64 -2.25
CA SER A 141 -7.45 -0.38 -1.00
C SER A 141 -8.01 0.89 -0.36
N ILE A 142 -8.56 0.78 0.84
CA ILE A 142 -9.11 1.93 1.58
C ILE A 142 -8.17 2.27 2.73
N GLU A 143 -7.52 3.43 2.65
CA GLU A 143 -6.71 3.94 3.74
C GLU A 143 -7.56 4.71 4.75
N ILE A 144 -7.57 4.24 6.00
CA ILE A 144 -8.19 4.93 7.13
C ILE A 144 -7.11 5.68 7.90
N LYS A 145 -7.17 7.01 7.90
CA LYS A 145 -6.16 7.88 8.52
C LYS A 145 -6.57 8.38 9.90
N GLU A 146 -7.86 8.50 10.15
CA GLU A 146 -8.39 8.96 11.42
C GLU A 146 -8.91 7.80 12.28
N ASN A 147 -8.73 7.92 13.59
CA ASN A 147 -9.26 6.95 14.55
C ASN A 147 -10.74 7.25 14.84
N ASN A 148 -11.59 6.99 13.85
CA ASN A 148 -13.02 7.26 13.88
C ASN A 148 -13.78 5.93 13.71
N SER A 149 -14.31 5.41 14.82
CA SER A 149 -15.02 4.13 14.82
C SER A 149 -16.30 4.18 13.95
N GLN A 150 -16.95 5.33 13.85
CA GLN A 150 -18.15 5.50 13.03
C GLN A 150 -17.80 5.44 11.52
N LEU A 151 -16.67 6.02 11.10
CA LEU A 151 -16.16 5.88 9.74
C LEU A 151 -15.87 4.41 9.42
N ILE A 152 -15.14 3.73 10.30
CA ILE A 152 -14.75 2.32 10.10
C ILE A 152 -16.00 1.42 10.01
N GLU A 153 -16.98 1.63 10.88
CA GLU A 153 -18.26 0.90 10.85
C GLU A 153 -18.99 1.11 9.52
N LYS A 154 -19.17 2.37 9.09
CA LYS A 154 -19.87 2.69 7.84
C LYS A 154 -19.15 2.13 6.60
N VAL A 155 -17.82 2.18 6.57
CA VAL A 155 -17.02 1.55 5.49
C VAL A 155 -17.26 0.04 5.50
N SER A 156 -17.18 -0.62 6.67
CA SER A 156 -17.46 -2.04 6.82
C SER A 156 -18.87 -2.42 6.34
N ASP A 157 -19.87 -1.62 6.68
CA ASP A 157 -21.26 -1.86 6.28
C ASP A 157 -21.45 -1.73 4.76
N LEU A 158 -20.80 -0.75 4.14
CA LEU A 158 -20.80 -0.60 2.69
C LEU A 158 -20.12 -1.82 2.03
N VAL A 159 -18.97 -2.25 2.54
CA VAL A 159 -18.25 -3.42 2.02
C VAL A 159 -19.14 -4.67 2.08
N LYS A 160 -19.79 -4.93 3.21
CA LYS A 160 -20.73 -6.05 3.39
C LYS A 160 -21.94 -5.93 2.47
N ARG A 161 -22.56 -4.74 2.39
CA ARG A 161 -23.73 -4.48 1.54
C ARG A 161 -23.48 -4.78 0.08
N TYR A 162 -22.27 -4.50 -0.40
CA TYR A 162 -21.88 -4.72 -1.80
C TYR A 162 -21.11 -6.05 -2.01
N ASN A 163 -21.02 -6.93 -0.99
CA ASN A 163 -20.33 -8.23 -1.03
C ASN A 163 -18.89 -8.09 -1.52
N ARG A 164 -18.11 -7.18 -0.90
CA ARG A 164 -16.77 -6.83 -1.33
C ARG A 164 -15.67 -7.19 -0.34
N GLU A 165 -15.95 -7.95 0.71
CA GLU A 165 -15.00 -8.27 1.77
C GLU A 165 -13.70 -8.88 1.22
N GLU A 166 -13.81 -9.79 0.24
CA GLU A 166 -12.65 -10.47 -0.31
C GLU A 166 -11.80 -9.59 -1.25
N ILE A 167 -12.36 -8.50 -1.77
CA ILE A 167 -11.72 -7.61 -2.75
C ILE A 167 -11.54 -6.16 -2.26
N THR A 168 -11.74 -5.93 -0.97
CA THR A 168 -11.48 -4.63 -0.33
C THR A 168 -10.42 -4.81 0.76
N LEU A 169 -9.35 -4.02 0.69
CA LEU A 169 -8.24 -4.06 1.62
C LEU A 169 -8.38 -2.95 2.67
N TRP A 170 -8.29 -3.31 3.96
CA TRP A 170 -8.01 -2.34 5.00
C TRP A 170 -6.57 -1.87 4.95
N ALA A 171 -6.34 -0.57 4.81
CA ALA A 171 -5.03 0.05 4.90
C ALA A 171 -5.00 1.11 6.00
N SER A 172 -3.93 1.15 6.76
CA SER A 172 -3.60 2.24 7.69
C SER A 172 -2.15 2.13 8.13
N VAL A 173 -1.49 3.27 8.25
CA VAL A 173 -0.15 3.34 8.85
C VAL A 173 -0.19 3.14 10.38
N ASN A 174 -1.33 3.39 11.00
CA ASN A 174 -1.53 3.38 12.46
C ASN A 174 -2.05 2.02 12.95
N SER A 175 -1.34 1.43 13.93
CA SER A 175 -1.70 0.12 14.47
C SER A 175 -2.99 0.11 15.30
N CYS A 176 -3.35 1.23 15.93
CA CYS A 176 -4.61 1.32 16.68
C CYS A 176 -5.81 1.34 15.73
N ILE A 177 -5.71 2.12 14.65
CA ILE A 177 -6.75 2.17 13.60
C ILE A 177 -6.89 0.79 12.95
N MET A 178 -5.79 0.16 12.54
CA MET A 178 -5.83 -1.16 11.90
C MET A 178 -6.44 -2.22 12.82
N LYS A 179 -6.15 -2.18 14.11
CA LYS A 179 -6.77 -3.09 15.09
C LYS A 179 -8.29 -2.90 15.15
N GLU A 180 -8.76 -1.67 15.08
CA GLU A 180 -10.20 -1.36 15.07
C GLU A 180 -10.85 -1.79 13.75
N CYS A 181 -10.20 -1.53 12.59
CA CYS A 181 -10.66 -2.01 11.29
C CYS A 181 -10.83 -3.55 11.28
N HIS A 182 -9.82 -4.26 11.74
CA HIS A 182 -9.86 -5.73 11.79
C HIS A 182 -10.91 -6.25 12.80
N ARG A 183 -11.12 -5.56 13.93
CA ARG A 183 -12.18 -5.89 14.88
C ARG A 183 -13.57 -5.71 14.28
N MET A 184 -13.76 -4.67 13.45
CA MET A 184 -15.04 -4.35 12.82
C MET A 184 -15.39 -5.30 11.67
N ASN A 185 -14.37 -5.71 10.90
CA ASN A 185 -14.53 -6.67 9.81
C ASN A 185 -13.24 -7.47 9.62
N ASP A 186 -13.18 -8.66 10.22
CA ASP A 186 -12.04 -9.56 10.19
C ASP A 186 -11.96 -10.42 8.91
N SER A 187 -13.03 -10.43 8.12
CA SER A 187 -13.08 -11.12 6.82
C SER A 187 -12.26 -10.42 5.74
N MET A 188 -12.05 -9.11 5.90
CA MET A 188 -11.30 -8.31 4.93
C MET A 188 -9.80 -8.54 5.06
N PRO A 189 -9.06 -8.67 3.94
CA PRO A 189 -7.60 -8.58 3.95
C PRO A 189 -7.15 -7.21 4.47
N TYR A 190 -5.96 -7.17 5.10
CA TYR A 190 -5.41 -5.92 5.65
C TYR A 190 -3.92 -5.79 5.41
N SER A 191 -3.44 -4.54 5.38
CA SER A 191 -2.05 -4.20 5.16
C SER A 191 -1.24 -4.17 6.47
N PHE A 192 0.09 -4.21 6.33
CA PHE A 192 1.01 -3.93 7.43
C PHE A 192 0.91 -2.46 7.85
N THR A 193 0.89 -2.23 9.15
CA THR A 193 1.11 -0.89 9.73
C THR A 193 2.62 -0.61 9.87
N VAL A 194 2.99 0.63 10.15
CA VAL A 194 4.42 1.00 10.35
C VAL A 194 5.07 0.14 11.43
N ASN A 195 4.43 -0.01 12.59
CA ASN A 195 4.98 -0.79 13.71
C ASN A 195 5.13 -2.27 13.34
N ARG A 196 4.18 -2.83 12.57
CA ARG A 196 4.25 -4.21 12.10
C ARG A 196 5.35 -4.39 11.06
N GLY A 197 5.53 -3.43 10.16
CA GLY A 197 6.64 -3.41 9.20
C GLY A 197 8.01 -3.36 9.90
N LEU A 198 8.16 -2.52 10.93
CA LEU A 198 9.38 -2.47 11.75
C LEU A 198 9.62 -3.80 12.48
N LEU A 199 8.58 -4.41 13.03
CA LEU A 199 8.68 -5.73 13.65
C LEU A 199 9.14 -6.80 12.65
N VAL A 200 8.59 -6.80 11.43
CA VAL A 200 9.01 -7.75 10.38
C VAL A 200 10.49 -7.56 10.02
N LEU A 201 10.97 -6.33 9.94
CA LEU A 201 12.40 -6.05 9.72
C LEU A 201 13.26 -6.58 10.87
N LEU A 202 12.86 -6.35 12.12
CA LEU A 202 13.55 -6.88 13.29
C LEU A 202 13.61 -8.41 13.26
N LEU A 203 12.47 -9.06 13.01
CA LEU A 203 12.37 -10.52 12.91
C LEU A 203 13.22 -11.07 11.74
N PHE A 204 13.29 -10.35 10.63
CA PHE A 204 14.12 -10.72 9.48
C PHE A 204 15.62 -10.69 9.84
N TYR A 205 16.09 -9.61 10.47
CA TYR A 205 17.51 -9.45 10.79
C TYR A 205 17.96 -10.32 11.98
N THR A 206 17.05 -10.65 12.89
CA THR A 206 17.32 -11.61 13.97
C THR A 206 17.16 -13.07 13.53
N GLY A 207 16.69 -13.34 12.32
CA GLY A 207 16.44 -14.70 11.83
C GLY A 207 15.16 -15.34 12.39
N LEU A 208 14.33 -14.60 13.11
CA LEU A 208 13.10 -15.11 13.72
C LEU A 208 11.90 -15.10 12.77
N LEU A 209 11.96 -14.34 11.68
CA LEU A 209 10.83 -14.17 10.75
C LEU A 209 10.23 -15.50 10.24
N PRO A 210 11.03 -16.54 9.89
CA PRO A 210 10.48 -17.81 9.42
C PRO A 210 9.63 -18.54 10.45
N PHE A 211 9.77 -18.25 11.75
CA PHE A 211 9.06 -18.94 12.82
C PHE A 211 7.76 -18.22 13.26
N VAL A 212 7.55 -16.99 12.79
CA VAL A 212 6.44 -16.15 13.25
C VAL A 212 5.31 -16.14 12.21
N PRO A 213 4.06 -16.44 12.60
CA PRO A 213 2.92 -16.28 11.72
C PRO A 213 2.62 -14.81 11.45
N LEU A 214 2.24 -14.48 10.22
CA LEU A 214 1.84 -13.14 9.79
C LEU A 214 0.36 -13.16 9.39
N GLY A 215 -0.42 -12.23 9.95
CA GLY A 215 -1.85 -12.09 9.67
C GLY A 215 -2.15 -11.22 8.45
N GLU A 216 -1.26 -10.32 8.12
CA GLU A 216 -1.38 -9.34 7.06
C GLU A 216 -1.33 -9.99 5.66
N SER A 217 -1.99 -9.35 4.68
CA SER A 217 -2.08 -9.84 3.30
C SER A 217 -1.19 -9.05 2.34
N ILE A 218 -0.93 -7.78 2.63
CA ILE A 218 -0.17 -6.88 1.75
C ILE A 218 0.78 -6.02 2.58
N LEU A 219 2.05 -5.97 2.17
CA LEU A 219 3.03 -4.99 2.62
C LEU A 219 3.02 -3.81 1.64
N GLN A 220 2.55 -2.65 2.07
CA GLN A 220 2.67 -1.40 1.33
C GLN A 220 3.83 -0.59 1.92
N PHE A 221 4.79 -0.21 1.09
CA PHE A 221 5.97 0.51 1.54
C PHE A 221 6.46 1.50 0.48
N TYR A 222 7.05 2.61 0.91
CA TYR A 222 7.62 3.58 -0.02
C TYR A 222 8.96 3.11 -0.59
N LEU A 223 9.24 3.46 -1.85
CA LEU A 223 10.56 3.25 -2.44
C LEU A 223 11.50 4.38 -1.98
N PRO A 224 12.59 4.07 -1.23
CA PRO A 224 13.43 5.12 -0.62
C PRO A 224 14.14 6.04 -1.63
N SER A 225 14.36 5.61 -2.88
CA SER A 225 14.92 6.44 -3.94
C SER A 225 14.08 7.69 -4.24
N ILE A 226 12.76 7.59 -4.08
CA ILE A 226 11.81 8.69 -4.31
C ILE A 226 12.05 9.81 -3.29
N TYR A 227 12.18 9.48 -2.01
CA TYR A 227 12.50 10.47 -0.98
C TYR A 227 13.86 11.14 -1.17
N ASN A 228 14.80 10.47 -1.87
CA ASN A 228 16.09 11.04 -2.19
C ASN A 228 15.98 12.20 -3.19
N ARG A 229 14.97 12.21 -4.05
CA ARG A 229 14.71 13.28 -5.02
C ARG A 229 13.94 14.46 -4.43
N CYS A 230 13.10 14.22 -3.42
CA CYS A 230 12.25 15.25 -2.81
C CYS A 230 12.96 16.20 -1.82
N GLY A 231 14.28 16.15 -1.68
CA GLY A 231 15.06 17.16 -0.96
C GLY A 231 15.24 16.96 0.55
N SER A 232 16.38 17.47 1.04
CA SER A 232 16.75 17.82 2.42
C SER A 232 16.92 16.73 3.48
N ARG A 233 18.11 16.72 4.04
CA ARG A 233 18.71 16.08 5.23
C ARG A 233 19.24 14.66 5.07
N SER A 234 20.56 14.61 5.28
CA SER A 234 21.37 13.40 5.50
C SER A 234 21.23 12.26 4.51
N HIS A 235 21.85 12.40 3.35
CA HIS A 235 22.01 11.36 2.33
C HIS A 235 22.51 10.00 2.91
N ARG A 236 23.38 10.03 3.93
CA ARG A 236 23.90 8.81 4.59
C ARG A 236 22.84 8.02 5.32
N LEU A 237 21.96 8.69 6.10
CA LEU A 237 20.90 8.02 6.85
C LEU A 237 19.87 7.39 5.91
N ARG A 238 19.50 8.10 4.84
CA ARG A 238 18.56 7.58 3.83
C ARG A 238 19.11 6.39 3.07
N MET A 239 20.38 6.43 2.69
CA MET A 239 21.04 5.29 2.05
C MET A 239 21.11 4.08 2.97
N LEU A 240 21.32 4.29 4.27
CA LEU A 240 21.28 3.21 5.27
C LEU A 240 19.85 2.65 5.40
N CYS A 241 18.84 3.49 5.52
CA CYS A 241 17.44 3.05 5.56
C CYS A 241 17.06 2.24 4.31
N SER A 242 17.46 2.70 3.12
CA SER A 242 17.22 1.96 1.88
C SER A 242 17.87 0.58 1.90
N LYS A 243 19.14 0.49 2.30
CA LYS A 243 19.84 -0.79 2.41
C LYS A 243 19.24 -1.74 3.45
N LEU A 244 18.64 -1.20 4.51
CA LEU A 244 18.01 -2.01 5.56
C LEU A 244 16.60 -2.49 5.15
N THR A 245 15.81 -1.65 4.49
CA THR A 245 14.40 -1.95 4.17
C THR A 245 14.24 -2.68 2.83
N MET A 246 15.03 -2.33 1.82
CA MET A 246 14.95 -2.89 0.46
C MET A 246 15.74 -4.20 0.36
N ARG A 247 15.19 -5.29 0.88
CA ARG A 247 15.84 -6.61 0.91
C ARG A 247 15.08 -7.62 0.06
N ARG A 248 15.68 -7.99 -1.08
CA ARG A 248 15.09 -8.96 -2.02
C ARG A 248 14.73 -10.28 -1.35
N SER A 249 15.53 -10.77 -0.41
CA SER A 249 15.25 -12.01 0.32
C SER A 249 14.03 -11.89 1.24
N LEU A 250 13.81 -10.73 1.86
CA LEU A 250 12.60 -10.44 2.64
C LEU A 250 11.37 -10.44 1.75
N PHE A 251 11.40 -9.70 0.64
CA PHE A 251 10.26 -9.61 -0.28
C PHE A 251 9.91 -10.96 -0.91
N LYS A 252 10.94 -11.73 -1.32
CA LYS A 252 10.74 -13.11 -1.79
C LYS A 252 10.10 -14.01 -0.73
N HIS A 253 10.53 -13.89 0.53
CA HIS A 253 9.94 -14.66 1.64
C HIS A 253 8.46 -14.32 1.83
N LEU A 254 8.11 -13.01 1.86
CA LEU A 254 6.72 -12.56 1.98
C LEU A 254 5.87 -13.04 0.81
N ALA A 255 6.34 -12.86 -0.43
CA ALA A 255 5.64 -13.30 -1.63
C ALA A 255 5.43 -14.83 -1.65
N ALA A 256 6.44 -15.61 -1.22
CA ALA A 256 6.31 -17.06 -1.08
C ALA A 256 5.27 -17.47 -0.02
N ARG A 257 5.06 -16.65 1.01
CA ARG A 257 3.96 -16.83 2.00
C ARG A 257 2.59 -16.37 1.47
N GLY A 258 2.51 -15.85 0.24
CA GLY A 258 1.30 -15.30 -0.35
C GLY A 258 0.96 -13.89 0.13
N ILE A 259 1.93 -13.18 0.68
CA ILE A 259 1.81 -11.77 1.08
C ILE A 259 2.33 -10.92 -0.07
N GLN A 260 1.47 -10.07 -0.63
CA GLN A 260 1.87 -9.18 -1.72
C GLN A 260 2.74 -8.03 -1.18
N VAL A 261 3.68 -7.56 -1.99
CA VAL A 261 4.55 -6.42 -1.67
C VAL A 261 4.32 -5.34 -2.70
N HIS A 262 3.71 -4.24 -2.29
CA HIS A 262 3.41 -3.08 -3.13
C HIS A 262 4.32 -1.92 -2.76
N LEU A 263 5.07 -1.40 -3.73
CA LEU A 263 5.91 -0.22 -3.52
C LEU A 263 5.26 1.04 -4.12
N PHE A 264 5.25 2.12 -3.33
CA PHE A 264 4.63 3.40 -3.68
C PHE A 264 5.58 4.61 -3.41
N VAL A 265 5.45 5.76 -4.04
CA VAL A 265 4.67 6.01 -5.24
C VAL A 265 5.66 6.05 -6.40
N CYS A 266 5.64 5.04 -7.30
CA CYS A 266 6.63 4.89 -8.37
C CYS A 266 6.07 5.51 -9.65
N ASN A 267 6.57 6.70 -10.01
CA ASN A 267 6.05 7.48 -11.12
C ASN A 267 7.00 7.52 -12.33
N GLU A 268 8.27 7.12 -12.14
CA GLU A 268 9.27 7.05 -13.20
C GLU A 268 9.58 5.60 -13.59
N ASP A 269 9.93 5.35 -14.85
CA ASP A 269 10.24 4.01 -15.35
C ASP A 269 11.38 3.36 -14.57
N GLU A 270 12.37 4.16 -14.11
CA GLU A 270 13.47 3.69 -13.27
C GLU A 270 13.00 3.23 -11.89
N ASP A 271 12.01 3.92 -11.30
CA ASP A 271 11.45 3.53 -10.01
C ASP A 271 10.62 2.26 -10.13
N ILE A 272 9.80 2.17 -11.18
CA ILE A 272 9.00 0.98 -11.48
C ILE A 272 9.93 -0.23 -11.67
N LYS A 273 11.00 -0.06 -12.48
CA LYS A 273 12.00 -1.08 -12.67
C LYS A 273 12.69 -1.49 -11.36
N ALA A 274 13.15 -0.52 -10.58
CA ALA A 274 13.82 -0.76 -9.31
C ALA A 274 12.91 -1.50 -8.30
N ALA A 275 11.61 -1.18 -8.28
CA ALA A 275 10.63 -1.86 -7.45
C ALA A 275 10.49 -3.34 -7.83
N PHE A 276 10.35 -3.67 -9.10
CA PHE A 276 10.26 -5.08 -9.54
C PHE A 276 11.59 -5.82 -9.39
N ASP A 277 12.72 -5.17 -9.67
CA ASP A 277 14.06 -5.77 -9.50
C ASP A 277 14.32 -6.18 -8.04
N ILE A 278 13.83 -5.44 -7.07
CA ILE A 278 13.97 -5.79 -5.65
C ILE A 278 12.97 -6.86 -5.20
N GLY A 279 11.99 -7.19 -6.03
CA GLY A 279 11.01 -8.26 -5.79
C GLY A 279 9.66 -7.78 -5.28
N ALA A 280 9.28 -6.54 -5.55
CA ALA A 280 7.89 -6.10 -5.37
C ALA A 280 6.95 -6.95 -6.25
N THR A 281 5.77 -7.24 -5.75
CA THR A 281 4.73 -7.97 -6.49
C THR A 281 3.81 -7.02 -7.24
N GLY A 282 3.80 -5.76 -6.85
CA GLY A 282 3.02 -4.71 -7.48
C GLY A 282 3.59 -3.33 -7.20
N VAL A 283 3.22 -2.39 -8.04
CA VAL A 283 3.63 -0.99 -7.97
C VAL A 283 2.41 -0.09 -7.92
N MET A 284 2.44 0.89 -7.05
CA MET A 284 1.43 1.94 -6.94
C MET A 284 1.98 3.23 -7.55
N SER A 285 1.22 3.84 -8.46
CA SER A 285 1.64 5.02 -9.21
C SER A 285 0.53 6.07 -9.30
N ASP A 286 0.94 7.34 -9.41
CA ASP A 286 0.06 8.46 -9.75
C ASP A 286 -0.25 8.52 -11.26
N TYR A 287 0.48 7.76 -12.09
CA TYR A 287 0.38 7.77 -13.55
C TYR A 287 -0.02 6.38 -14.09
N PRO A 288 -1.33 6.03 -14.06
CA PRO A 288 -1.83 4.72 -14.52
C PRO A 288 -1.44 4.39 -15.95
N SER A 289 -1.53 5.35 -16.87
CA SER A 289 -1.20 5.14 -18.29
C SER A 289 0.27 4.81 -18.50
N ARG A 290 1.16 5.48 -17.75
CA ARG A 290 2.60 5.24 -17.78
C ARG A 290 2.95 3.86 -17.23
N LEU A 291 2.38 3.49 -16.07
CA LEU A 291 2.59 2.19 -15.46
C LEU A 291 2.08 1.07 -16.37
N SER A 292 0.89 1.24 -16.97
CA SER A 292 0.35 0.30 -17.97
C SER A 292 1.30 0.12 -19.14
N SER A 293 1.78 1.23 -19.72
CA SER A 293 2.72 1.21 -20.84
C SER A 293 4.03 0.50 -20.48
N TYR A 294 4.55 0.74 -19.28
CA TYR A 294 5.73 0.05 -18.76
C TYR A 294 5.51 -1.47 -18.67
N LEU A 295 4.40 -1.88 -18.05
CA LEU A 295 4.08 -3.31 -17.88
C LEU A 295 3.87 -4.03 -19.22
N CYS A 296 3.21 -3.38 -20.18
CA CYS A 296 3.01 -3.94 -21.54
C CYS A 296 4.35 -4.15 -22.27
N ARG A 297 5.26 -3.17 -22.23
CA ARG A 297 6.59 -3.29 -22.86
C ARG A 297 7.43 -4.43 -22.28
N ASN A 298 7.34 -4.68 -20.98
CA ASN A 298 8.17 -5.69 -20.32
C ASN A 298 7.56 -7.08 -20.30
N ARG A 299 6.22 -7.23 -20.42
CA ARG A 299 5.57 -8.54 -20.62
C ARG A 299 5.86 -9.16 -22.00
N SER A 300 6.22 -8.35 -22.99
CA SER A 300 6.54 -8.81 -24.35
C SER A 300 7.99 -9.34 -24.48
N GLN A 301 8.78 -9.31 -23.39
CA GLN A 301 10.18 -9.75 -23.39
C GLN A 301 10.40 -11.06 -22.60
N ASP A 302 9.38 -11.55 -21.89
CA ASP A 302 9.34 -12.87 -21.24
C ASP A 302 8.54 -13.88 -22.08
#